data_2783483d09cc55e364d1498377bfd260
#
_entry.id   2783483d09cc55e364d1498377bfd260
#
_cell.length_a   1.000
_cell.length_b   1.000
_cell.length_c   1.000
_cell.angle_alpha   90.00
_cell.angle_beta   90.00
_cell.angle_gamma   90.00
#
_symmetry.space_group_name_H-M   'P 1'
#
loop_
_entity.id
_entity.type
_entity.pdbx_description
1 polymer ?
#
loop_
_entity_poly.entity_id
_entity_poly.type
_entity_poly.pdbx_seq_one_letter_code
_entity_poly.pdbx_strand_id
1 'polypeptide(L)'
;MKTHTGIGDWIAANYELGIPFLQQVPRDCADYLLLNAQIREYEAGEVIINGGSVGDSFCVLQSGNAFICGQILADGHYNTLAALDAGACFGEMSIICNEPTSNTVIAGEEGATVLHIPREEFVKFLDKNPNIMVYLYKVVA
;
A
#
# COMPACT_ATOMS: atom_id res chain seq x y z
N MET A 1 22.15 -0.58 -1.88
CA MET A 1 20.92 -1.24 -2.35
C MET A 1 20.40 -2.18 -1.26
N LYS A 2 19.17 -2.04 -0.90
CA LYS A 2 18.58 -2.96 0.05
C LYS A 2 18.37 -4.32 -0.59
N THR A 3 18.78 -5.37 0.10
CA THR A 3 18.49 -6.73 -0.32
C THR A 3 17.07 -7.10 0.11
N HIS A 4 16.44 -8.01 -0.61
CA HIS A 4 15.08 -8.43 -0.28
C HIS A 4 15.07 -9.66 0.65
N THR A 5 16.25 -10.03 1.20
CA THR A 5 16.39 -11.21 2.04
C THR A 5 15.67 -11.10 3.38
N GLY A 6 15.38 -9.89 3.84
CA GLY A 6 14.67 -9.65 5.10
C GLY A 6 13.16 -9.63 5.00
N ILE A 7 12.57 -9.84 3.80
CA ILE A 7 11.11 -9.69 3.67
C ILE A 7 10.34 -10.74 4.48
N GLY A 8 10.84 -11.96 4.54
CA GLY A 8 10.21 -13.00 5.35
C GLY A 8 10.16 -12.65 6.83
N ASP A 9 11.25 -12.09 7.34
CA ASP A 9 11.31 -11.64 8.74
C ASP A 9 10.40 -10.46 8.97
N TRP A 10 10.35 -9.51 8.03
CA TRP A 10 9.45 -8.38 8.11
C TRP A 10 7.98 -8.83 8.11
N ILE A 11 7.63 -9.78 7.23
CA ILE A 11 6.27 -10.34 7.18
C ILE A 11 5.92 -10.98 8.52
N ALA A 12 6.82 -11.80 9.07
CA ALA A 12 6.59 -12.47 10.35
C ALA A 12 6.34 -11.46 11.47
N ALA A 13 7.16 -10.42 11.56
CA ALA A 13 7.03 -9.40 12.58
C ALA A 13 5.73 -8.60 12.41
N ASN A 14 5.38 -8.23 11.18
CA ASN A 14 4.24 -7.36 10.93
C ASN A 14 2.90 -8.09 10.86
N TYR A 15 2.91 -9.40 10.60
CA TYR A 15 1.70 -10.20 10.68
C TYR A 15 1.07 -10.13 12.06
N GLU A 16 1.90 -10.22 13.10
CA GLU A 16 1.41 -10.19 14.48
C GLU A 16 1.16 -8.77 15.00
N LEU A 17 1.93 -7.80 14.50
CA LEU A 17 1.96 -6.47 15.11
C LEU A 17 1.27 -5.40 14.28
N GLY A 18 1.09 -5.58 12.96
CA GLY A 18 0.98 -4.35 12.28
C GLY A 18 0.17 -4.18 11.03
N ILE A 19 -0.10 -5.15 10.23
CA ILE A 19 -0.95 -4.92 9.07
C ILE A 19 -2.33 -5.52 9.35
N PRO A 20 -3.28 -4.66 9.76
CA PRO A 20 -4.54 -5.19 10.33
C PRO A 20 -5.31 -6.13 9.41
N PHE A 21 -5.33 -5.86 8.09
CA PHE A 21 -6.11 -6.72 7.20
C PHE A 21 -5.50 -8.12 7.07
N LEU A 22 -4.19 -8.27 7.25
CA LEU A 22 -3.52 -9.57 7.16
C LEU A 22 -3.93 -10.49 8.31
N GLN A 23 -4.35 -9.93 9.44
CA GLN A 23 -4.82 -10.69 10.57
C GLN A 23 -6.20 -11.32 10.33
N GLN A 24 -6.88 -10.91 9.27
CA GLN A 24 -8.20 -11.42 8.91
C GLN A 24 -8.14 -12.66 8.01
N VAL A 25 -6.95 -13.08 7.62
CA VAL A 25 -6.74 -14.21 6.71
C VAL A 25 -5.74 -15.19 7.30
N PRO A 26 -5.76 -16.47 6.83
CA PRO A 26 -4.73 -17.43 7.24
C PRO A 26 -3.32 -16.94 6.91
N ARG A 27 -2.36 -17.29 7.78
CA ARG A 27 -0.97 -16.85 7.66
C ARG A 27 -0.36 -17.19 6.30
N ASP A 28 -0.62 -18.38 5.79
CA ASP A 28 -0.08 -18.83 4.53
C ASP A 28 -0.60 -17.99 3.34
N CYS A 29 -1.84 -17.54 3.40
CA CYS A 29 -2.41 -16.64 2.38
C CYS A 29 -1.75 -15.26 2.44
N ALA A 30 -1.52 -14.73 3.63
CA ALA A 30 -0.84 -13.46 3.82
C ALA A 30 0.61 -13.54 3.34
N ASP A 31 1.32 -14.60 3.69
CA ASP A 31 2.70 -14.84 3.27
C ASP A 31 2.81 -14.92 1.75
N TYR A 32 1.90 -15.67 1.11
CA TYR A 32 1.89 -15.77 -0.35
C TYR A 32 1.72 -14.41 -1.01
N LEU A 33 0.78 -13.61 -0.51
CA LEU A 33 0.51 -12.29 -1.06
C LEU A 33 1.75 -11.39 -0.99
N LEU A 34 2.36 -11.30 0.18
CA LEU A 34 3.48 -10.40 0.39
C LEU A 34 4.77 -10.88 -0.26
N LEU A 35 4.98 -12.20 -0.37
CA LEU A 35 6.15 -12.74 -1.05
C LEU A 35 6.09 -12.52 -2.57
N ASN A 36 4.91 -12.28 -3.13
CA ASN A 36 4.75 -11.93 -4.54
C ASN A 36 4.82 -10.43 -4.79
N ALA A 37 5.06 -9.63 -3.76
CA ALA A 37 5.19 -8.20 -3.89
C ALA A 37 6.52 -7.81 -4.52
N GLN A 38 6.50 -6.71 -5.27
CA GLN A 38 7.71 -6.05 -5.75
C GLN A 38 8.07 -4.95 -4.76
N ILE A 39 9.33 -4.88 -4.37
CA ILE A 39 9.80 -3.87 -3.43
C ILE A 39 10.40 -2.71 -4.23
N ARG A 40 9.91 -1.49 -3.96
CA ARG A 40 10.44 -0.28 -4.56
C ARG A 40 10.79 0.74 -3.50
N GLU A 41 11.93 1.40 -3.68
CA GLU A 41 12.39 2.45 -2.78
C GLU A 41 12.16 3.82 -3.43
N TYR A 42 11.68 4.77 -2.62
CA TYR A 42 11.38 6.12 -3.03
C TYR A 42 12.14 7.10 -2.15
N GLU A 43 12.75 8.09 -2.79
CA GLU A 43 13.37 9.20 -2.07
C GLU A 43 12.30 10.19 -1.60
N ALA A 44 12.66 11.00 -0.63
CA ALA A 44 11.76 12.04 -0.11
C ALA A 44 11.17 12.88 -1.25
N GLY A 45 9.86 13.03 -1.26
CA GLY A 45 9.14 13.82 -2.25
C GLY A 45 8.82 13.10 -3.56
N GLU A 46 9.32 11.88 -3.77
CA GLU A 46 8.97 11.15 -4.98
C GLU A 46 7.53 10.67 -4.96
N VAL A 47 6.90 10.69 -6.12
CA VAL A 47 5.52 10.23 -6.29
C VAL A 47 5.47 8.71 -6.30
N ILE A 48 4.67 8.14 -5.42
CA ILE A 48 4.44 6.69 -5.34
C ILE A 48 3.24 6.31 -6.21
N ILE A 49 2.15 7.07 -6.10
CA ILE A 49 0.94 6.90 -6.90
C ILE A 49 0.52 8.26 -7.43
N ASN A 50 0.27 8.34 -8.72
CA ASN A 50 -0.28 9.55 -9.34
C ASN A 50 -1.80 9.52 -9.27
N GLY A 51 -2.40 10.57 -8.73
CA GLY A 51 -3.85 10.75 -8.75
C GLY A 51 -4.37 10.77 -10.18
N GLY A 52 -5.50 10.14 -10.41
CA GLY A 52 -6.09 10.03 -11.75
C GLY A 52 -5.57 8.86 -12.58
N SER A 53 -4.52 8.16 -12.13
CA SER A 53 -4.03 6.97 -12.83
C SER A 53 -4.85 5.74 -12.45
N VAL A 54 -4.87 4.75 -13.34
CA VAL A 54 -5.47 3.45 -13.02
C VAL A 54 -4.51 2.68 -12.11
N GLY A 55 -4.99 2.27 -10.95
CA GLY A 55 -4.17 1.52 -10.00
C GLY A 55 -3.79 0.15 -10.53
N ASP A 56 -2.50 -0.14 -10.54
CA ASP A 56 -1.95 -1.41 -11.01
C ASP A 56 -1.41 -2.28 -9.87
N SER A 57 -1.40 -1.76 -8.65
CA SER A 57 -0.92 -2.50 -7.50
C SER A 57 -1.59 -2.04 -6.21
N PHE A 58 -1.69 -2.99 -5.29
CA PHE A 58 -2.00 -2.74 -3.89
C PHE A 58 -0.69 -2.49 -3.17
N CYS A 59 -0.62 -1.42 -2.38
CA CYS A 59 0.63 -0.99 -1.77
C CYS A 59 0.61 -1.15 -0.25
N VAL A 60 1.75 -1.59 0.28
CA VAL A 60 1.99 -1.65 1.72
C VAL A 60 3.28 -0.87 2.01
N LEU A 61 3.20 0.11 2.89
CA LEU A 61 4.38 0.86 3.30
C LEU A 61 5.20 0.01 4.26
N GLN A 62 6.35 -0.48 3.78
CA GLN A 62 7.23 -1.32 4.57
C GLN A 62 8.03 -0.51 5.59
N SER A 63 8.55 0.62 5.18
CA SER A 63 9.34 1.51 6.04
C SER A 63 9.30 2.93 5.53
N GLY A 64 9.66 3.88 6.38
CA GLY A 64 9.63 5.29 6.07
C GLY A 64 8.25 5.89 6.30
N ASN A 65 7.93 6.93 5.55
CA ASN A 65 6.64 7.61 5.65
C ASN A 65 6.18 8.10 4.29
N ALA A 66 4.88 8.35 4.18
CA ALA A 66 4.27 8.85 2.96
C ALA A 66 3.08 9.76 3.29
N PHE A 67 2.65 10.53 2.31
CA PHE A 67 1.50 11.42 2.45
C PHE A 67 0.50 11.19 1.33
N ILE A 68 -0.77 11.12 1.69
CA ILE A 68 -1.87 11.17 0.73
C ILE A 68 -2.15 12.64 0.48
N CYS A 69 -2.10 13.05 -0.78
CA CYS A 69 -2.24 14.44 -1.18
C CYS A 69 -3.42 14.63 -2.12
N GLY A 70 -4.13 15.73 -1.93
CA GLY A 70 -5.18 16.14 -2.83
C GLY A 70 -4.65 16.97 -3.98
N GLN A 71 -5.29 18.12 -4.23
CA GLN A 71 -4.93 19.00 -5.33
C GLN A 71 -3.59 19.70 -5.10
N ILE A 72 -2.90 20.01 -6.20
CA ILE A 72 -1.74 20.89 -6.17
C ILE A 72 -2.24 22.32 -5.92
N LEU A 73 -1.66 22.98 -4.91
CA LEU A 73 -2.00 24.37 -4.58
C LEU A 73 -1.36 25.34 -5.58
N ALA A 74 -1.82 26.59 -5.55
CA ALA A 74 -1.34 27.63 -6.47
C ALA A 74 0.16 27.88 -6.38
N ASP A 75 0.78 27.61 -5.22
CA ASP A 75 2.22 27.76 -5.00
C ASP A 75 3.03 26.52 -5.42
N GLY A 76 2.38 25.52 -5.97
CA GLY A 76 3.02 24.27 -6.39
C GLY A 76 3.11 23.19 -5.33
N HIS A 77 2.68 23.45 -4.11
CA HIS A 77 2.67 22.44 -3.04
C HIS A 77 1.40 21.62 -3.08
N TYR A 78 1.50 20.38 -2.62
CA TYR A 78 0.33 19.50 -2.48
C TYR A 78 -0.44 19.82 -1.21
N ASN A 79 -1.76 19.71 -1.30
CA ASN A 79 -2.62 19.76 -0.14
C ASN A 79 -2.61 18.39 0.55
N THR A 80 -1.90 18.24 1.67
CA THR A 80 -1.78 16.98 2.39
C THR A 80 -3.09 16.64 3.10
N LEU A 81 -3.62 15.46 2.80
CA LEU A 81 -4.88 14.97 3.40
C LEU A 81 -4.63 14.02 4.55
N ALA A 82 -3.59 13.19 4.48
CA ALA A 82 -3.27 12.22 5.52
C ALA A 82 -1.80 11.84 5.47
N ALA A 83 -1.28 11.43 6.62
CA ALA A 83 0.07 10.89 6.75
C ALA A 83 -0.02 9.37 6.93
N LEU A 84 0.92 8.65 6.31
CA LEU A 84 1.01 7.20 6.38
C LEU A 84 2.33 6.79 7.00
N ASP A 85 2.27 5.86 7.94
CA ASP A 85 3.43 5.27 8.59
C ASP A 85 3.61 3.81 8.15
N ALA A 86 4.74 3.21 8.53
CA ALA A 86 5.02 1.81 8.23
C ALA A 86 3.87 0.90 8.66
N GLY A 87 3.50 -0.03 7.80
CA GLY A 87 2.34 -0.91 7.97
C GLY A 87 1.08 -0.43 7.30
N ALA A 88 1.01 0.82 6.88
CA ALA A 88 -0.15 1.36 6.19
C ALA A 88 -0.33 0.74 4.81
N CYS A 89 -1.58 0.55 4.42
CA CYS A 89 -1.97 0.02 3.11
C CYS A 89 -2.67 1.10 2.31
N PHE A 90 -2.44 1.13 1.01
CA PHE A 90 -3.07 2.11 0.13
C PHE A 90 -3.14 1.59 -1.30
N GLY A 91 -3.92 2.27 -2.13
CA GLY A 91 -4.10 1.89 -3.53
C GLY A 91 -5.18 0.84 -3.77
N GLU A 92 -5.80 0.30 -2.71
CA GLU A 92 -6.79 -0.77 -2.80
C GLU A 92 -8.09 -0.34 -3.47
N MET A 93 -8.53 0.89 -3.23
CA MET A 93 -9.84 1.32 -3.74
C MET A 93 -9.90 1.38 -5.26
N SER A 94 -8.80 1.78 -5.90
CA SER A 94 -8.73 1.78 -7.36
C SER A 94 -8.89 0.39 -7.95
N ILE A 95 -8.40 -0.64 -7.24
CA ILE A 95 -8.53 -2.03 -7.67
C ILE A 95 -9.95 -2.54 -7.40
N ILE A 96 -10.45 -2.30 -6.18
CA ILE A 96 -11.76 -2.80 -5.75
C ILE A 96 -12.89 -2.17 -6.57
N CYS A 97 -12.84 -0.86 -6.78
CA CYS A 97 -13.87 -0.11 -7.50
C CYS A 97 -13.63 -0.04 -9.01
N ASN A 98 -12.46 -0.50 -9.47
CA ASN A 98 -12.06 -0.44 -10.87
C ASN A 98 -12.16 0.98 -11.44
N GLU A 99 -11.69 1.95 -10.66
CA GLU A 99 -11.72 3.38 -11.01
C GLU A 99 -10.33 3.97 -10.86
N PRO A 100 -10.03 5.11 -11.51
CA PRO A 100 -8.77 5.80 -11.30
C PRO A 100 -8.57 6.19 -9.83
N THR A 101 -7.32 6.26 -9.40
CA THR A 101 -7.00 6.73 -8.05
C THR A 101 -7.43 8.18 -7.90
N SER A 102 -8.02 8.52 -6.75
CA SER A 102 -8.51 9.88 -6.49
C SER A 102 -7.40 10.81 -6.02
N ASN A 103 -6.38 10.28 -5.37
CA ASN A 103 -5.35 11.09 -4.72
C ASN A 103 -3.95 10.65 -5.12
N THR A 104 -3.01 11.59 -5.01
CA THR A 104 -1.58 11.33 -5.19
C THR A 104 -0.98 10.92 -3.86
N VAL A 105 -0.08 9.93 -3.89
CA VAL A 105 0.69 9.51 -2.71
C VAL A 105 2.15 9.82 -2.98
N ILE A 106 2.80 10.55 -2.06
CA ILE A 106 4.21 10.93 -2.17
C ILE A 106 4.99 10.42 -0.96
N ALA A 107 6.26 10.09 -1.18
CA ALA A 107 7.15 9.71 -0.10
C ALA A 107 7.43 10.92 0.80
N GLY A 108 7.45 10.69 2.10
CA GLY A 108 7.77 11.74 3.08
C GLY A 108 9.27 11.98 3.24
N GLU A 109 9.63 12.75 4.24
CA GLU A 109 11.03 13.16 4.46
C GLU A 109 11.99 12.01 4.72
N GLU A 110 11.48 10.91 5.28
CA GLU A 110 12.28 9.72 5.56
C GLU A 110 12.44 8.82 4.33
N GLY A 111 11.83 9.20 3.21
CA GLY A 111 11.70 8.31 2.08
C GLY A 111 10.67 7.23 2.36
N ALA A 112 10.53 6.29 1.44
CA ALA A 112 9.58 5.21 1.62
C ALA A 112 10.07 3.95 0.91
N THR A 113 9.93 2.81 1.57
CA THR A 113 10.06 1.50 0.94
C THR A 113 8.67 0.89 0.87
N VAL A 114 8.23 0.57 -0.33
CA VAL A 114 6.84 0.16 -0.59
C VAL A 114 6.81 -1.23 -1.22
N LEU A 115 5.95 -2.07 -0.68
CA LEU A 115 5.63 -3.35 -1.29
C LEU A 115 4.49 -3.13 -2.27
N HIS A 116 4.73 -3.42 -3.55
CA HIS A 116 3.71 -3.33 -4.60
C HIS A 116 3.23 -4.73 -4.94
N ILE A 117 2.00 -5.01 -4.61
CA ILE A 117 1.37 -6.29 -4.94
C ILE A 117 0.63 -6.08 -6.25
N PRO A 118 0.99 -6.81 -7.33
CA PRO A 118 0.33 -6.63 -8.61
C PRO A 118 -1.19 -6.79 -8.51
N ARG A 119 -1.90 -5.98 -9.26
CA ARG A 119 -3.38 -6.01 -9.29
C ARG A 119 -3.93 -7.41 -9.41
N GLU A 120 -3.38 -8.20 -10.33
CA GLU A 120 -3.84 -9.56 -10.58
C GLU A 120 -3.71 -10.46 -9.36
N GLU A 121 -2.60 -10.35 -8.64
CA GLU A 121 -2.37 -11.14 -7.43
C GLU A 121 -3.28 -10.69 -6.30
N PHE A 122 -3.52 -9.39 -6.18
CA PHE A 122 -4.42 -8.88 -5.17
C PHE A 122 -5.87 -9.30 -5.44
N VAL A 123 -6.30 -9.27 -6.69
CA VAL A 123 -7.65 -9.73 -7.07
C VAL A 123 -7.83 -11.22 -6.74
N LYS A 124 -6.84 -12.05 -7.07
CA LYS A 124 -6.87 -13.49 -6.70
C LYS A 124 -6.96 -13.68 -5.19
N PHE A 125 -6.23 -12.88 -4.44
CA PHE A 125 -6.26 -12.91 -2.98
C PHE A 125 -7.67 -12.58 -2.45
N LEU A 126 -8.30 -11.54 -3.00
CA LEU A 126 -9.66 -11.15 -2.60
C LEU A 126 -10.68 -12.24 -2.95
N ASP A 127 -10.53 -12.88 -4.10
CA ASP A 127 -11.43 -13.97 -4.52
C ASP A 127 -11.35 -15.16 -3.57
N LYS A 128 -10.16 -15.46 -3.04
CA LYS A 128 -9.98 -16.54 -2.06
C LYS A 128 -10.37 -16.15 -0.65
N ASN A 129 -10.41 -14.86 -0.36
CA ASN A 129 -10.67 -14.33 0.98
C ASN A 129 -11.74 -13.23 0.92
N PRO A 130 -12.98 -13.58 0.57
CA PRO A 130 -14.02 -12.57 0.33
C PRO A 130 -14.34 -11.71 1.56
N ASN A 131 -14.08 -12.20 2.76
CA ASN A 131 -14.30 -11.41 3.99
C ASN A 131 -13.41 -10.17 4.06
N ILE A 132 -12.30 -10.17 3.35
CA ILE A 132 -11.39 -9.03 3.32
C ILE A 132 -12.03 -7.82 2.65
N MET A 133 -12.89 -8.04 1.67
CA MET A 133 -13.63 -6.94 1.04
C MET A 133 -14.44 -6.15 2.07
N VAL A 134 -15.14 -6.86 2.95
CA VAL A 134 -15.93 -6.22 4.01
C VAL A 134 -15.02 -5.43 4.95
N TYR A 135 -13.89 -6.02 5.32
CA TYR A 135 -12.92 -5.37 6.20
C TYR A 135 -12.36 -4.10 5.56
N LEU A 136 -11.96 -4.15 4.31
CA LEU A 136 -11.41 -2.99 3.60
C LEU A 136 -12.43 -1.86 3.48
N TYR A 137 -13.68 -2.18 3.21
CA TYR A 137 -14.74 -1.16 3.18
C TYR A 137 -14.91 -0.46 4.53
N LYS A 138 -14.74 -1.17 5.63
CA LYS A 138 -14.85 -0.58 6.97
C LYS A 138 -13.66 0.31 7.31
N VAL A 139 -12.47 -0.03 6.83
CA VAL A 139 -11.23 0.66 7.19
C VAL A 139 -10.99 1.88 6.32
N VAL A 140 -11.36 1.82 5.05
CA VAL A 140 -11.05 2.88 4.06
C VAL A 140 -12.25 3.66 3.59
N ALA A 141 -13.42 3.29 4.01
CA ALA A 141 -14.66 3.99 3.61
C ALA A 141 -14.82 5.35 4.32
#